data_e6c1491d0a4b7da2454ae749575b4569
#
_entry.id   e6c1491d0a4b7da2454ae749575b4569
#
_cell.length_a   1.000
_cell.length_b   1.000
_cell.length_c   1.000
_cell.angle_alpha   90.00
_cell.angle_beta   90.00
_cell.angle_gamma   90.00
#
_symmetry.space_group_name_H-M   'P 1'
#
loop_
_entity.id
_entity.type
_entity.pdbx_description
1 polymer ?
#
loop_
_entity_poly.entity_id
_entity_poly.type
_entity_poly.pdbx_seq_one_letter_code
_entity_poly.pdbx_strand_id
1 'polypeptide(L)'
;MRAALPPRKPTPLKTIYLTDVLGKMTMKKVLIAALLASVSLSATAAQTIRFAMEASYPPFESMDASNKIVGFDVDLANALCKEIDATCTFTNQAFDSLIPSLKFRRFDAVISGMDITPEREKQVLFTQPYYENSALFVGQKGKIADIAALKGKKVGMQNGSTHQKFITDKHPEITVVPYDSYMNAKLDMQNGRIDAVFGDTAVVTEWLKADPKLAAIGDKVTDKDYFGTGLGIAVRQGNTDLQQKLNTALDKVKKDGTYETIYSKWFQK
;
A
#
# COMPACT_ATOMS: atom_id res chain seq x y z
N MET A 1 -68.82 -68.83 -5.03
CA MET A 1 -68.49 -68.67 -3.58
C MET A 1 -67.08 -68.43 -3.41
N ARG A 2 -66.63 -67.16 -3.13
CA ARG A 2 -65.22 -66.79 -2.79
C ARG A 2 -65.27 -66.45 -1.27
N ALA A 3 -64.52 -67.21 -0.50
CA ALA A 3 -64.36 -67.00 0.93
C ALA A 3 -63.46 -65.77 1.17
N ALA A 4 -63.90 -64.83 2.00
CA ALA A 4 -63.19 -63.67 2.45
C ALA A 4 -62.16 -64.06 3.54
N LEU A 5 -60.92 -63.57 3.39
CA LEU A 5 -59.86 -63.68 4.38
C LEU A 5 -60.04 -62.63 5.51
N PRO A 6 -59.72 -62.98 6.75
CA PRO A 6 -59.89 -62.08 7.88
C PRO A 6 -58.83 -61.00 7.94
N PRO A 7 -59.09 -59.84 8.54
CA PRO A 7 -58.14 -58.71 8.59
C PRO A 7 -56.98 -59.01 9.54
N ARG A 8 -55.76 -58.68 9.09
CA ARG A 8 -54.50 -58.70 9.89
C ARG A 8 -54.54 -57.58 10.93
N LYS A 9 -54.30 -57.91 12.19
CA LYS A 9 -54.08 -56.95 13.26
C LYS A 9 -52.71 -56.18 13.04
N PRO A 10 -52.67 -54.87 13.28
CA PRO A 10 -51.40 -54.12 13.18
C PRO A 10 -50.50 -54.49 14.37
N THR A 11 -49.23 -54.71 14.05
CA THR A 11 -48.14 -54.88 15.02
C THR A 11 -47.77 -53.53 15.63
N PRO A 12 -47.63 -53.37 16.96
CA PRO A 12 -47.29 -52.11 17.57
C PRO A 12 -45.84 -51.79 17.29
N LEU A 13 -45.56 -50.60 16.72
CA LEU A 13 -44.29 -50.00 16.63
C LEU A 13 -43.67 -49.73 18.02
N LYS A 14 -42.60 -50.38 18.38
CA LYS A 14 -41.83 -50.06 19.60
C LYS A 14 -41.27 -48.65 19.45
N THR A 15 -41.85 -47.70 20.13
CA THR A 15 -41.29 -46.35 20.32
C THR A 15 -40.04 -46.51 21.21
N ILE A 16 -38.87 -46.39 20.62
CA ILE A 16 -37.60 -46.34 21.36
C ILE A 16 -37.51 -44.93 21.93
N TYR A 17 -37.73 -44.79 23.22
CA TYR A 17 -37.59 -43.51 23.92
C TYR A 17 -36.10 -43.14 23.97
N LEU A 18 -35.79 -41.93 23.54
CA LEU A 18 -34.45 -41.32 23.55
C LEU A 18 -33.84 -41.28 24.96
N THR A 19 -34.62 -41.51 25.99
CA THR A 19 -34.24 -41.53 27.41
C THR A 19 -33.40 -42.76 27.82
N ASP A 20 -33.44 -43.86 27.05
CA ASP A 20 -32.67 -45.07 27.40
C ASP A 20 -31.18 -45.00 26.97
N VAL A 21 -30.83 -44.07 26.10
CA VAL A 21 -29.45 -43.91 25.64
C VAL A 21 -28.65 -42.96 26.56
N LEU A 22 -29.31 -42.04 27.25
CA LEU A 22 -28.65 -41.09 28.17
C LEU A 22 -28.35 -41.68 29.56
N GLY A 23 -29.00 -42.76 29.96
CA GLY A 23 -28.90 -43.33 31.33
C GLY A 23 -27.62 -44.10 31.66
N LYS A 24 -26.77 -44.39 30.66
CA LYS A 24 -25.53 -45.19 30.84
C LYS A 24 -24.21 -44.48 30.62
N MET A 25 -24.24 -43.15 30.40
CA MET A 25 -22.99 -42.37 30.37
C MET A 25 -22.63 -41.93 31.81
N THR A 26 -21.62 -42.55 32.38
CA THR A 26 -21.08 -42.09 33.69
C THR A 26 -20.67 -40.65 33.61
N MET A 27 -20.92 -39.84 34.67
CA MET A 27 -20.61 -38.39 34.74
C MET A 27 -19.16 -38.06 34.29
N LYS A 28 -18.22 -38.99 34.45
CA LYS A 28 -16.84 -38.85 33.98
C LYS A 28 -16.72 -38.80 32.44
N LYS A 29 -17.59 -39.52 31.70
CA LYS A 29 -17.55 -39.50 30.22
C LYS A 29 -18.19 -38.24 29.64
N VAL A 30 -19.19 -37.67 30.32
CA VAL A 30 -19.82 -36.41 29.94
C VAL A 30 -18.89 -35.24 30.20
N LEU A 31 -18.13 -35.26 31.29
CA LEU A 31 -17.10 -34.24 31.58
C LEU A 31 -15.94 -34.27 30.59
N ILE A 32 -15.51 -35.44 30.11
CA ILE A 32 -14.44 -35.56 29.11
C ILE A 32 -14.95 -35.08 27.73
N ALA A 33 -16.21 -35.35 27.34
CA ALA A 33 -16.80 -34.86 26.12
C ALA A 33 -16.99 -33.33 26.14
N ALA A 34 -17.34 -32.74 27.29
CA ALA A 34 -17.46 -31.28 27.48
C ALA A 34 -16.07 -30.58 27.45
N LEU A 35 -15.00 -31.22 27.96
CA LEU A 35 -13.66 -30.69 27.90
C LEU A 35 -13.06 -30.74 26.47
N LEU A 36 -13.43 -31.73 25.66
CA LEU A 36 -13.00 -31.83 24.27
C LEU A 36 -13.73 -30.87 23.32
N ALA A 37 -14.94 -30.45 23.68
CA ALA A 37 -15.73 -29.47 22.90
C ALA A 37 -15.29 -28.02 23.14
N SER A 38 -14.50 -27.73 24.18
CA SER A 38 -14.05 -26.35 24.52
C SER A 38 -12.71 -25.97 23.85
N VAL A 39 -12.05 -26.85 23.12
CA VAL A 39 -10.96 -26.49 22.22
C VAL A 39 -11.57 -26.04 20.88
N SER A 40 -12.41 -25.01 20.93
CA SER A 40 -12.71 -24.24 19.73
C SER A 40 -11.39 -23.56 19.33
N LEU A 41 -10.65 -24.13 18.37
CA LEU A 41 -9.64 -23.38 17.64
C LEU A 41 -10.36 -22.14 17.08
N SER A 42 -10.20 -21.02 17.76
CA SER A 42 -10.47 -19.73 17.16
C SER A 42 -9.49 -19.63 16.00
N ALA A 43 -9.89 -20.11 14.82
CA ALA A 43 -9.25 -19.74 13.58
C ALA A 43 -9.42 -18.22 13.48
N THR A 44 -8.45 -17.48 14.00
CA THR A 44 -8.35 -16.05 13.74
C THR A 44 -8.21 -15.93 12.24
N ALA A 45 -9.28 -15.51 11.56
CA ALA A 45 -9.19 -15.18 10.15
C ALA A 45 -8.04 -14.17 10.02
N ALA A 46 -7.06 -14.49 9.18
CA ALA A 46 -5.93 -13.61 8.97
C ALA A 46 -6.45 -12.21 8.63
N GLN A 47 -6.00 -11.20 9.38
CA GLN A 47 -6.42 -9.82 9.17
C GLN A 47 -6.02 -9.41 7.74
N THR A 48 -6.96 -8.84 6.98
CA THR A 48 -6.64 -8.25 5.67
C THR A 48 -6.38 -6.76 5.85
N ILE A 49 -5.23 -6.28 5.37
CA ILE A 49 -4.89 -4.85 5.30
C ILE A 49 -5.03 -4.41 3.85
N ARG A 50 -5.92 -3.46 3.62
CA ARG A 50 -6.18 -2.90 2.30
C ARG A 50 -5.31 -1.67 2.11
N PHE A 51 -4.32 -1.78 1.21
CA PHE A 51 -3.46 -0.68 0.82
C PHE A 51 -3.99 0.01 -0.43
N ALA A 52 -3.82 1.34 -0.49
CA ALA A 52 -3.98 2.13 -1.70
C ALA A 52 -2.63 2.74 -2.12
N MET A 53 -2.44 2.88 -3.42
CA MET A 53 -1.27 3.49 -4.06
C MET A 53 -1.62 4.03 -5.44
N GLU A 54 -0.76 4.86 -6.01
CA GLU A 54 -0.84 5.29 -7.40
C GLU A 54 0.18 4.51 -8.23
N ALA A 55 -0.28 3.47 -8.95
CA ALA A 55 0.57 2.46 -9.56
C ALA A 55 1.14 2.86 -10.94
N SER A 56 1.75 4.05 -11.02
CA SER A 56 2.50 4.52 -12.19
C SER A 56 3.82 5.21 -11.83
N TYR A 57 4.44 4.83 -10.70
CA TYR A 57 5.60 5.48 -10.11
C TYR A 57 6.77 4.51 -9.85
N PRO A 58 7.28 3.82 -10.89
CA PRO A 58 8.42 2.92 -10.73
C PRO A 58 9.68 3.69 -10.27
N PRO A 59 10.52 3.08 -9.39
CA PRO A 59 10.52 1.69 -8.95
C PRO A 59 9.65 1.39 -7.72
N PHE A 60 8.94 2.38 -7.16
CA PHE A 60 8.13 2.20 -5.97
C PHE A 60 6.88 1.35 -6.25
N GLU A 61 6.05 1.75 -7.22
CA GLU A 61 4.87 0.99 -7.66
C GLU A 61 4.54 1.21 -9.13
N SER A 62 4.15 0.15 -9.81
CA SER A 62 3.71 0.19 -11.21
C SER A 62 2.83 -1.00 -11.57
N MET A 63 2.10 -0.88 -12.67
CA MET A 63 1.39 -2.02 -13.25
C MET A 63 2.36 -2.84 -14.12
N ASP A 64 2.40 -4.15 -13.91
CA ASP A 64 3.11 -5.06 -14.82
C ASP A 64 2.28 -5.41 -16.06
N ALA A 65 2.86 -6.20 -16.98
CA ALA A 65 2.19 -6.61 -18.22
C ALA A 65 0.93 -7.47 -17.99
N SER A 66 0.76 -8.05 -16.80
CA SER A 66 -0.42 -8.82 -16.40
C SER A 66 -1.46 -8.00 -15.62
N ASN A 67 -1.32 -6.69 -15.59
CA ASN A 67 -2.13 -5.75 -14.79
C ASN A 67 -2.07 -6.02 -13.27
N LYS A 68 -0.95 -6.55 -12.78
CA LYS A 68 -0.70 -6.69 -11.35
C LYS A 68 0.14 -5.51 -10.88
N ILE A 69 -0.18 -4.98 -9.70
CA ILE A 69 0.64 -3.93 -9.07
C ILE A 69 1.90 -4.59 -8.51
N VAL A 70 3.06 -4.05 -8.88
CA VAL A 70 4.40 -4.50 -8.47
C VAL A 70 5.27 -3.29 -8.12
N GLY A 71 6.31 -3.50 -7.35
CA GLY A 71 7.24 -2.43 -6.98
C GLY A 71 7.83 -2.63 -5.60
N PHE A 72 8.72 -1.71 -5.23
CA PHE A 72 9.36 -1.69 -3.91
C PHE A 72 8.31 -1.60 -2.79
N ASP A 73 7.34 -0.69 -2.92
CA ASP A 73 6.29 -0.45 -1.94
C ASP A 73 5.38 -1.68 -1.75
N VAL A 74 5.11 -2.40 -2.85
CA VAL A 74 4.33 -3.65 -2.82
C VAL A 74 5.07 -4.76 -2.11
N ASP A 75 6.36 -4.96 -2.44
CA ASP A 75 7.18 -5.99 -1.81
C ASP A 75 7.38 -5.70 -0.32
N LEU A 76 7.63 -4.43 0.03
CA LEU A 76 7.75 -3.99 1.42
C LEU A 76 6.44 -4.22 2.19
N ALA A 77 5.30 -3.76 1.67
CA ALA A 77 4.01 -3.96 2.33
C ALA A 77 3.70 -5.45 2.56
N ASN A 78 3.99 -6.32 1.56
CA ASN A 78 3.82 -7.76 1.72
C ASN A 78 4.72 -8.35 2.81
N ALA A 79 5.98 -7.90 2.91
CA ALA A 79 6.87 -8.30 3.98
C ALA A 79 6.34 -7.86 5.35
N LEU A 80 5.84 -6.62 5.47
CA LEU A 80 5.23 -6.12 6.71
C LEU A 80 3.97 -6.90 7.10
N CYS A 81 3.08 -7.19 6.13
CA CYS A 81 1.88 -7.99 6.38
C CYS A 81 2.24 -9.39 6.89
N LYS A 82 3.26 -10.03 6.30
CA LYS A 82 3.74 -11.33 6.76
C LYS A 82 4.21 -11.30 8.22
N GLU A 83 4.90 -10.24 8.63
CA GLU A 83 5.41 -10.10 9.98
C GLU A 83 4.31 -9.90 11.05
N ILE A 84 3.14 -9.45 10.65
CA ILE A 84 1.99 -9.24 11.55
C ILE A 84 0.86 -10.23 11.31
N ASP A 85 1.14 -11.37 10.67
CA ASP A 85 0.16 -12.43 10.35
C ASP A 85 -1.08 -11.90 9.61
N ALA A 86 -0.87 -10.96 8.67
CA ALA A 86 -1.92 -10.34 7.86
C ALA A 86 -1.76 -10.65 6.37
N THR A 87 -2.84 -10.48 5.61
CA THR A 87 -2.83 -10.49 4.14
C THR A 87 -2.93 -9.06 3.62
N CYS A 88 -2.04 -8.67 2.70
CA CYS A 88 -2.13 -7.40 2.00
C CYS A 88 -2.99 -7.50 0.74
N THR A 89 -3.79 -6.46 0.48
CA THR A 89 -4.42 -6.22 -0.82
C THR A 89 -4.09 -4.82 -1.29
N PHE A 90 -3.98 -4.63 -2.61
CA PHE A 90 -3.54 -3.38 -3.22
C PHE A 90 -4.57 -2.85 -4.20
N THR A 91 -4.83 -1.55 -4.15
CA THR A 91 -5.74 -0.87 -5.06
C THR A 91 -5.07 0.37 -5.63
N ASN A 92 -5.11 0.48 -6.97
CA ASN A 92 -4.61 1.65 -7.68
C ASN A 92 -5.67 2.77 -7.68
N GLN A 93 -5.26 3.99 -7.34
CA GLN A 93 -6.06 5.20 -7.52
C GLN A 93 -5.17 6.45 -7.61
N ALA A 94 -5.74 7.58 -8.06
CA ALA A 94 -5.04 8.85 -8.20
C ALA A 94 -4.42 9.31 -6.87
N PHE A 95 -3.19 9.82 -6.91
CA PHE A 95 -2.38 10.18 -5.74
C PHE A 95 -3.07 11.18 -4.82
N ASP A 96 -3.64 12.25 -5.38
CA ASP A 96 -4.35 13.31 -4.63
C ASP A 96 -5.59 12.80 -3.89
N SER A 97 -6.15 11.65 -4.31
CA SER A 97 -7.30 11.02 -3.68
C SER A 97 -6.92 10.01 -2.57
N LEU A 98 -5.63 9.67 -2.37
CA LEU A 98 -5.19 8.66 -1.41
C LEU A 98 -5.54 9.03 0.03
N ILE A 99 -5.12 10.20 0.52
CA ILE A 99 -5.41 10.68 1.89
C ILE A 99 -6.93 10.85 2.10
N PRO A 100 -7.70 11.52 1.22
CA PRO A 100 -9.15 11.56 1.33
C PRO A 100 -9.81 10.19 1.45
N SER A 101 -9.45 9.24 0.58
CA SER A 101 -10.01 7.89 0.61
C SER A 101 -9.65 7.11 1.88
N LEU A 102 -8.43 7.29 2.40
CA LEU A 102 -8.00 6.74 3.68
C LEU A 102 -8.86 7.27 4.84
N LYS A 103 -9.10 8.59 4.87
CA LYS A 103 -9.97 9.23 5.87
C LYS A 103 -11.41 8.69 5.82
N PHE A 104 -11.94 8.43 4.63
CA PHE A 104 -13.26 7.82 4.42
C PHE A 104 -13.29 6.30 4.60
N ARG A 105 -12.23 5.68 5.14
CA ARG A 105 -12.14 4.23 5.44
C ARG A 105 -12.31 3.33 4.22
N ARG A 106 -12.02 3.82 3.02
CA ARG A 106 -11.99 2.98 1.80
C ARG A 106 -10.84 1.98 1.87
N PHE A 107 -9.74 2.39 2.50
CA PHE A 107 -8.53 1.61 2.72
C PHE A 107 -8.10 1.68 4.19
N ASP A 108 -7.17 0.83 4.57
CA ASP A 108 -6.63 0.78 5.92
C ASP A 108 -5.29 1.50 6.02
N ALA A 109 -4.51 1.48 4.94
CA ALA A 109 -3.22 2.15 4.81
C ALA A 109 -2.99 2.67 3.38
N VAL A 110 -2.06 3.61 3.26
CA VAL A 110 -1.51 4.11 1.98
C VAL A 110 0.00 3.92 2.02
N ILE A 111 0.54 3.30 0.98
CA ILE A 111 1.97 3.23 0.68
C ILE A 111 2.11 3.58 -0.81
N SER A 112 2.76 4.69 -1.14
CA SER A 112 2.80 5.23 -2.51
C SER A 112 3.86 6.33 -2.65
N GLY A 113 5.10 6.05 -2.30
CA GLY A 113 6.16 7.07 -2.35
C GLY A 113 5.76 8.36 -1.62
N MET A 114 5.01 8.26 -0.51
CA MET A 114 4.39 9.43 0.10
C MET A 114 5.29 10.07 1.16
N ASP A 115 5.75 11.30 0.92
CA ASP A 115 6.53 12.07 1.89
C ASP A 115 5.76 12.32 3.17
N ILE A 116 6.45 12.14 4.30
CA ILE A 116 6.00 12.56 5.62
C ILE A 116 6.19 14.07 5.70
N THR A 117 5.10 14.81 5.86
CA THR A 117 5.15 16.28 6.03
C THR A 117 4.26 16.74 7.19
N PRO A 118 4.59 17.86 7.85
CA PRO A 118 3.75 18.40 8.94
C PRO A 118 2.30 18.69 8.50
N GLU A 119 2.07 19.02 7.24
CA GLU A 119 0.73 19.23 6.70
C GLU A 119 -0.07 17.94 6.60
N ARG A 120 0.56 16.86 6.12
CA ARG A 120 -0.07 15.54 6.01
C ARG A 120 -0.29 14.91 7.39
N GLU A 121 0.64 15.10 8.34
CA GLU A 121 0.53 14.60 9.71
C GLU A 121 -0.67 15.18 10.47
N LYS A 122 -1.15 16.37 10.11
CA LYS A 122 -2.43 16.91 10.64
C LYS A 122 -3.65 16.09 10.19
N GLN A 123 -3.55 15.31 9.14
CA GLN A 123 -4.66 14.59 8.51
C GLN A 123 -4.62 13.08 8.72
N VAL A 124 -3.43 12.51 8.82
CA VAL A 124 -3.16 11.08 8.94
C VAL A 124 -2.03 10.82 9.92
N LEU A 125 -1.87 9.56 10.38
CA LEU A 125 -0.67 9.12 11.09
C LEU A 125 0.27 8.48 10.08
N PHE A 126 1.58 8.69 10.23
CA PHE A 126 2.59 7.98 9.45
C PHE A 126 3.33 6.96 10.31
N THR A 127 3.83 5.90 9.67
CA THR A 127 4.92 5.09 10.24
C THR A 127 6.20 5.93 10.35
N GLN A 128 7.22 5.40 11.00
CA GLN A 128 8.58 5.87 10.77
C GLN A 128 8.93 5.77 9.27
N PRO A 129 9.87 6.60 8.76
CA PRO A 129 10.21 6.58 7.35
C PRO A 129 10.80 5.22 6.95
N TYR A 130 10.32 4.72 5.80
CA TYR A 130 10.85 3.49 5.22
C TYR A 130 11.90 3.75 4.12
N TYR A 131 11.95 4.97 3.58
CA TYR A 131 12.88 5.38 2.52
C TYR A 131 13.28 6.84 2.73
N GLU A 132 14.58 7.15 2.65
CA GLU A 132 15.07 8.54 2.62
C GLU A 132 14.76 9.16 1.27
N ASN A 133 14.20 10.37 1.25
CA ASN A 133 13.77 11.00 0.02
C ASN A 133 14.52 12.30 -0.28
N SER A 134 14.59 12.61 -1.55
CA SER A 134 15.02 13.89 -2.12
C SER A 134 14.38 14.05 -3.50
N ALA A 135 14.28 15.27 -3.99
CA ALA A 135 13.69 15.57 -5.28
C ALA A 135 14.74 16.05 -6.28
N LEU A 136 14.45 15.88 -7.58
CA LEU A 136 15.36 16.25 -8.65
C LEU A 136 14.57 16.77 -9.86
N PHE A 137 15.07 17.83 -10.48
CA PHE A 137 14.55 18.28 -11.77
C PHE A 137 15.19 17.48 -12.90
N VAL A 138 14.39 17.19 -13.91
CA VAL A 138 14.84 16.51 -15.14
C VAL A 138 14.25 17.20 -16.37
N GLY A 139 15.03 17.29 -17.42
CA GLY A 139 14.61 17.84 -18.69
C GLY A 139 15.34 17.19 -19.86
N GLN A 140 15.05 17.65 -21.08
CA GLN A 140 15.79 17.23 -22.25
C GLN A 140 17.22 17.77 -22.20
N LYS A 141 18.19 16.89 -22.43
CA LYS A 141 19.62 17.20 -22.36
C LYS A 141 19.98 18.43 -23.22
N GLY A 142 20.69 19.39 -22.61
CA GLY A 142 21.15 20.59 -23.28
C GLY A 142 20.09 21.68 -23.47
N LYS A 143 18.84 21.49 -22.99
CA LYS A 143 17.78 22.52 -23.11
C LYS A 143 17.78 23.50 -21.94
N ILE A 144 18.06 23.04 -20.74
CA ILE A 144 18.05 23.83 -19.50
C ILE A 144 19.35 23.55 -18.75
N ALA A 145 20.08 24.60 -18.44
CA ALA A 145 21.43 24.47 -17.85
C ALA A 145 21.34 24.23 -16.32
N ASP A 146 20.48 24.96 -15.63
CA ASP A 146 20.35 24.96 -14.17
C ASP A 146 18.93 25.33 -13.72
N ILE A 147 18.70 25.35 -12.41
CA ILE A 147 17.38 25.69 -11.81
C ILE A 147 17.00 27.15 -12.11
N ALA A 148 17.95 28.09 -12.19
CA ALA A 148 17.66 29.49 -12.48
C ALA A 148 17.08 29.68 -13.89
N ALA A 149 17.51 28.84 -14.84
CA ALA A 149 16.99 28.82 -16.22
C ALA A 149 15.56 28.26 -16.34
N LEU A 150 14.98 27.75 -15.24
CA LEU A 150 13.57 27.33 -15.18
C LEU A 150 12.58 28.50 -15.03
N LYS A 151 13.06 29.73 -14.80
CA LYS A 151 12.21 30.92 -14.72
C LYS A 151 11.33 31.07 -15.97
N GLY A 152 10.01 31.14 -15.79
CA GLY A 152 9.02 31.21 -16.86
C GLY A 152 8.80 29.91 -17.64
N LYS A 153 9.50 28.83 -17.27
CA LYS A 153 9.36 27.51 -17.89
C LYS A 153 8.20 26.72 -17.32
N LYS A 154 7.65 25.80 -18.10
CA LYS A 154 6.61 24.86 -17.70
C LYS A 154 7.25 23.64 -17.08
N VAL A 155 6.99 23.39 -15.80
CA VAL A 155 7.48 22.23 -15.07
C VAL A 155 6.29 21.35 -14.66
N GLY A 156 6.34 20.08 -15.05
CA GLY A 156 5.33 19.08 -14.74
C GLY A 156 5.60 18.41 -13.40
N MET A 157 4.57 18.18 -12.62
CA MET A 157 4.62 17.38 -11.41
C MET A 157 3.24 16.77 -11.12
N GLN A 158 3.23 15.74 -10.27
CA GLN A 158 1.99 15.07 -9.92
C GLN A 158 1.13 15.96 -9.03
N ASN A 159 -0.17 15.99 -9.32
CA ASN A 159 -1.16 16.73 -8.53
C ASN A 159 -1.21 16.25 -7.08
N GLY A 160 -1.23 17.19 -6.11
CA GLY A 160 -1.24 16.90 -4.68
C GLY A 160 0.11 16.42 -4.11
N SER A 161 1.19 16.41 -4.93
CA SER A 161 2.53 16.04 -4.47
C SER A 161 3.20 17.17 -3.67
N THR A 162 4.19 16.80 -2.86
CA THR A 162 5.11 17.73 -2.20
C THR A 162 5.93 18.53 -3.19
N HIS A 163 6.22 17.96 -4.36
CA HIS A 163 6.90 18.63 -5.47
C HIS A 163 6.09 19.81 -6.00
N GLN A 164 4.77 19.61 -6.23
CA GLN A 164 3.88 20.70 -6.64
C GLN A 164 3.85 21.81 -5.59
N LYS A 165 3.73 21.43 -4.31
CA LYS A 165 3.73 22.39 -3.21
C LYS A 165 5.05 23.15 -3.12
N PHE A 166 6.18 22.46 -3.20
CA PHE A 166 7.51 23.07 -3.16
C PHE A 166 7.70 24.15 -4.24
N ILE A 167 7.37 23.83 -5.51
CA ILE A 167 7.49 24.81 -6.60
C ILE A 167 6.55 25.98 -6.36
N THR A 168 5.31 25.73 -5.97
CA THR A 168 4.34 26.80 -5.72
C THR A 168 4.81 27.76 -4.62
N ASP A 169 5.42 27.23 -3.57
CA ASP A 169 5.82 28.01 -2.39
C ASP A 169 7.19 28.68 -2.57
N LYS A 170 8.16 28.01 -3.20
CA LYS A 170 9.56 28.44 -3.25
C LYS A 170 10.00 29.01 -4.61
N HIS A 171 9.30 28.65 -5.67
CA HIS A 171 9.64 29.01 -7.05
C HIS A 171 8.43 29.53 -7.83
N PRO A 172 7.75 30.61 -7.34
CA PRO A 172 6.56 31.16 -8.00
C PRO A 172 6.85 31.68 -9.42
N GLU A 173 8.12 31.87 -9.78
CA GLU A 173 8.56 32.22 -11.13
C GLU A 173 8.46 31.07 -12.14
N ILE A 174 8.26 29.82 -11.68
CA ILE A 174 8.09 28.63 -12.52
C ILE A 174 6.60 28.38 -12.79
N THR A 175 6.25 28.05 -14.03
CA THR A 175 4.86 27.70 -14.39
C THR A 175 4.60 26.24 -14.03
N VAL A 176 3.82 26.00 -12.98
CA VAL A 176 3.40 24.67 -12.54
C VAL A 176 2.41 24.06 -13.53
N VAL A 177 2.65 22.83 -13.98
CA VAL A 177 1.73 22.04 -14.79
C VAL A 177 1.41 20.74 -14.05
N PRO A 178 0.21 20.64 -13.40
CA PRO A 178 -0.17 19.45 -12.65
C PRO A 178 -0.59 18.32 -13.59
N TYR A 179 -0.21 17.09 -13.24
CA TYR A 179 -0.55 15.86 -13.94
C TYR A 179 -1.16 14.83 -12.98
N ASP A 180 -1.99 13.96 -13.51
CA ASP A 180 -2.55 12.84 -12.74
C ASP A 180 -1.45 11.82 -12.38
N SER A 181 -0.41 11.71 -13.24
CA SER A 181 0.73 10.82 -13.00
C SER A 181 2.04 11.40 -13.54
N TYR A 182 3.15 11.00 -12.93
CA TYR A 182 4.48 11.36 -13.42
C TYR A 182 4.81 10.76 -14.80
N MET A 183 4.20 9.63 -15.16
CA MET A 183 4.37 9.06 -16.51
C MET A 183 3.81 9.98 -17.59
N ASN A 184 2.66 10.62 -17.34
CA ASN A 184 2.08 11.60 -18.26
C ASN A 184 2.95 12.87 -18.34
N ALA A 185 3.44 13.37 -17.21
CA ALA A 185 4.37 14.51 -17.19
C ALA A 185 5.65 14.22 -17.98
N LYS A 186 6.27 13.04 -17.77
CA LYS A 186 7.44 12.59 -18.52
C LYS A 186 7.19 12.55 -20.02
N LEU A 187 6.06 11.97 -20.44
CA LEU A 187 5.69 11.88 -21.86
C LEU A 187 5.55 13.27 -22.49
N ASP A 188 4.92 14.21 -21.80
CA ASP A 188 4.75 15.57 -22.28
C ASP A 188 6.07 16.33 -22.33
N MET A 189 6.97 16.11 -21.39
CA MET A 189 8.34 16.64 -21.43
C MET A 189 9.13 16.08 -22.63
N GLN A 190 9.06 14.77 -22.87
CA GLN A 190 9.73 14.14 -24.02
C GLN A 190 9.20 14.68 -25.36
N ASN A 191 7.90 15.01 -25.43
CA ASN A 191 7.27 15.61 -26.59
C ASN A 191 7.42 17.14 -26.69
N GLY A 192 8.09 17.78 -25.70
CA GLY A 192 8.35 19.24 -25.71
C GLY A 192 7.12 20.10 -25.39
N ARG A 193 6.06 19.54 -24.80
CA ARG A 193 4.87 20.29 -24.36
C ARG A 193 5.11 21.03 -23.04
N ILE A 194 5.99 20.47 -22.21
CA ILE A 194 6.55 21.10 -21.02
C ILE A 194 8.08 21.04 -21.07
N ASP A 195 8.75 21.87 -20.29
CA ASP A 195 10.20 22.06 -20.36
C ASP A 195 10.95 21.09 -19.44
N ALA A 196 10.37 20.74 -18.29
CA ALA A 196 11.00 19.87 -17.28
C ALA A 196 9.93 19.14 -16.45
N VAL A 197 10.38 18.15 -15.68
CA VAL A 197 9.61 17.49 -14.63
C VAL A 197 10.39 17.59 -13.31
N PHE A 198 9.69 17.75 -12.19
CA PHE A 198 10.27 17.72 -10.86
C PHE A 198 9.62 16.59 -10.05
N GLY A 199 10.42 15.63 -9.60
CA GLY A 199 9.96 14.41 -8.92
C GLY A 199 11.03 13.82 -8.02
N ASP A 200 10.70 12.71 -7.36
CA ASP A 200 11.64 12.02 -6.47
C ASP A 200 12.90 11.58 -7.21
N THR A 201 14.03 11.79 -6.55
CA THR A 201 15.34 11.47 -7.12
C THR A 201 15.44 10.01 -7.57
N ALA A 202 14.86 9.08 -6.84
CA ALA A 202 14.86 7.66 -7.19
C ALA A 202 14.20 7.41 -8.55
N VAL A 203 13.02 7.99 -8.78
CA VAL A 203 12.26 7.85 -10.03
C VAL A 203 12.95 8.55 -11.18
N VAL A 204 13.40 9.79 -10.96
CA VAL A 204 14.14 10.56 -11.97
C VAL A 204 15.43 9.84 -12.38
N THR A 205 16.15 9.24 -11.43
CA THR A 205 17.36 8.46 -11.71
C THR A 205 17.08 7.28 -12.64
N GLU A 206 15.98 6.56 -12.46
CA GLU A 206 15.59 5.48 -13.38
C GLU A 206 15.29 6.01 -14.80
N TRP A 207 14.68 7.19 -14.90
CA TRP A 207 14.46 7.80 -16.22
C TRP A 207 15.75 8.20 -16.90
N LEU A 208 16.72 8.74 -16.14
CA LEU A 208 18.04 9.12 -16.66
C LEU A 208 18.84 7.90 -17.15
N LYS A 209 18.74 6.77 -16.43
CA LYS A 209 19.35 5.49 -16.86
C LYS A 209 18.72 4.97 -18.16
N ALA A 210 17.39 5.07 -18.27
CA ALA A 210 16.63 4.51 -19.38
C ALA A 210 16.64 5.35 -20.66
N ASP A 211 16.86 6.68 -20.55
CA ASP A 211 16.79 7.61 -21.68
C ASP A 211 17.98 8.58 -21.69
N PRO A 212 19.00 8.35 -22.54
CA PRO A 212 20.20 9.20 -22.63
C PRO A 212 19.92 10.61 -23.18
N LYS A 213 18.70 10.88 -23.67
CA LYS A 213 18.26 12.21 -24.10
C LYS A 213 17.85 13.11 -22.93
N LEU A 214 17.70 12.54 -21.75
CA LEU A 214 17.36 13.28 -20.54
C LEU A 214 18.65 13.67 -19.77
N ALA A 215 18.54 14.74 -18.99
CA ALA A 215 19.56 15.18 -18.05
C ALA A 215 18.92 15.74 -16.78
N ALA A 216 19.60 15.56 -15.65
CA ALA A 216 19.27 16.27 -14.42
C ALA A 216 19.50 17.77 -14.61
N ILE A 217 18.69 18.60 -13.94
CA ILE A 217 18.83 20.06 -13.92
C ILE A 217 19.13 20.48 -12.48
N GLY A 218 20.35 20.94 -12.24
CA GLY A 218 20.82 21.30 -10.90
C GLY A 218 21.03 20.12 -9.97
N ASP A 219 21.18 20.43 -8.68
CA ASP A 219 21.43 19.46 -7.62
C ASP A 219 20.12 18.90 -7.03
N LYS A 220 20.26 17.84 -6.24
CA LYS A 220 19.13 17.27 -5.47
C LYS A 220 18.60 18.27 -4.45
N VAL A 221 17.29 18.34 -4.36
CA VAL A 221 16.57 19.15 -3.36
C VAL A 221 16.25 18.28 -2.15
N THR A 222 16.66 18.71 -0.96
CA THR A 222 16.51 17.97 0.32
C THR A 222 15.84 18.84 1.39
N ASP A 223 14.95 19.75 0.98
CA ASP A 223 14.22 20.62 1.91
C ASP A 223 13.35 19.77 2.86
N LYS A 224 13.62 19.91 4.19
CA LYS A 224 13.00 19.07 5.22
C LYS A 224 11.50 19.26 5.36
N ASP A 225 10.97 20.42 5.00
CA ASP A 225 9.54 20.69 5.08
C ASP A 225 8.76 19.96 3.99
N TYR A 226 9.44 19.50 2.92
CA TYR A 226 8.83 18.85 1.76
C TYR A 226 9.31 17.41 1.56
N PHE A 227 10.62 17.15 1.64
CA PHE A 227 11.23 15.85 1.27
C PHE A 227 12.10 15.24 2.36
N GLY A 228 12.56 16.03 3.32
CA GLY A 228 13.67 15.66 4.20
C GLY A 228 13.34 14.69 5.34
N THR A 229 12.06 14.38 5.60
CA THR A 229 11.70 13.38 6.60
C THR A 229 11.72 11.96 6.01
N GLY A 230 11.48 11.85 4.70
CA GLY A 230 11.41 10.60 3.97
C GLY A 230 9.98 10.12 3.70
N LEU A 231 9.89 8.94 3.07
CA LEU A 231 8.61 8.32 2.71
C LEU A 231 8.06 7.46 3.83
N GLY A 232 6.76 7.56 4.11
CA GLY A 232 6.09 6.81 5.16
C GLY A 232 4.80 6.16 4.72
N ILE A 233 4.37 5.13 5.47
CA ILE A 233 3.08 4.50 5.30
C ILE A 233 2.05 5.30 6.10
N ALA A 234 1.02 5.81 5.43
CA ALA A 234 -0.04 6.56 6.09
C ALA A 234 -1.17 5.64 6.56
N VAL A 235 -1.65 5.87 7.78
CA VAL A 235 -2.86 5.27 8.34
C VAL A 235 -3.79 6.36 8.87
N ARG A 236 -5.07 6.04 9.10
CA ARG A 236 -6.03 7.03 9.61
C ARG A 236 -5.62 7.57 10.99
N GLN A 237 -5.95 8.83 11.24
CA GLN A 237 -5.90 9.40 12.59
C GLN A 237 -6.65 8.48 13.58
N GLY A 238 -6.02 8.23 14.75
CA GLY A 238 -6.54 7.35 15.79
C GLY A 238 -6.33 5.84 15.55
N ASN A 239 -5.81 5.40 14.40
CA ASN A 239 -5.45 3.99 14.16
C ASN A 239 -4.01 3.70 14.60
N THR A 240 -3.70 4.02 15.85
CA THR A 240 -2.36 3.85 16.44
C THR A 240 -1.95 2.38 16.54
N ASP A 241 -2.90 1.45 16.69
CA ASP A 241 -2.62 0.01 16.70
C ASP A 241 -1.98 -0.45 15.40
N LEU A 242 -2.58 -0.10 14.26
CA LEU A 242 -2.01 -0.46 12.94
C LEU A 242 -0.67 0.24 12.70
N GLN A 243 -0.55 1.53 13.07
CA GLN A 243 0.71 2.28 12.95
C GLN A 243 1.84 1.57 13.73
N GLN A 244 1.58 1.18 14.98
CA GLN A 244 2.58 0.52 15.83
C GLN A 244 2.95 -0.87 15.28
N LYS A 245 1.97 -1.66 14.82
CA LYS A 245 2.22 -2.95 14.19
C LYS A 245 3.11 -2.80 12.95
N LEU A 246 2.80 -1.84 12.08
CA LEU A 246 3.61 -1.57 10.88
C LEU A 246 5.02 -1.09 11.24
N ASN A 247 5.18 -0.23 12.25
CA ASN A 247 6.49 0.21 12.73
C ASN A 247 7.31 -0.96 13.27
N THR A 248 6.72 -1.80 14.13
CA THR A 248 7.39 -2.99 14.66
C THR A 248 7.81 -3.95 13.56
N ALA A 249 6.94 -4.17 12.57
CA ALA A 249 7.25 -5.00 11.42
C ALA A 249 8.39 -4.38 10.57
N LEU A 250 8.36 -3.05 10.37
CA LEU A 250 9.41 -2.34 9.62
C LEU A 250 10.77 -2.45 10.29
N ASP A 251 10.83 -2.29 11.62
CA ASP A 251 12.06 -2.50 12.40
C ASP A 251 12.59 -3.93 12.24
N LYS A 252 11.69 -4.91 12.25
CA LYS A 252 12.05 -6.33 12.11
C LYS A 252 12.62 -6.65 10.74
N VAL A 253 11.93 -6.24 9.64
CA VAL A 253 12.40 -6.50 8.27
C VAL A 253 13.69 -5.74 7.93
N LYS A 254 13.93 -4.58 8.56
CA LYS A 254 15.21 -3.87 8.47
C LYS A 254 16.33 -4.65 9.18
N LYS A 255 16.04 -5.19 10.36
CA LYS A 255 17.02 -5.90 11.20
C LYS A 255 17.41 -7.26 10.65
N ASP A 256 16.49 -8.00 10.03
CA ASP A 256 16.73 -9.36 9.51
C ASP A 256 17.25 -9.40 8.06
N GLY A 257 17.43 -8.23 7.42
CA GLY A 257 17.94 -8.11 6.05
C GLY A 257 16.90 -8.26 4.95
N THR A 258 15.62 -8.48 5.29
CA THR A 258 14.52 -8.56 4.31
C THR A 258 14.36 -7.24 3.56
N TYR A 259 14.42 -6.10 4.29
CA TYR A 259 14.37 -4.78 3.68
C TYR A 259 15.50 -4.58 2.66
N GLU A 260 16.74 -4.92 3.01
CA GLU A 260 17.90 -4.76 2.12
C GLU A 260 17.77 -5.61 0.86
N THR A 261 17.24 -6.83 0.99
CA THR A 261 16.94 -7.70 -0.15
C THR A 261 15.94 -7.06 -1.11
N ILE A 262 14.86 -6.48 -0.56
CA ILE A 262 13.84 -5.78 -1.35
C ILE A 262 14.42 -4.51 -1.98
N TYR A 263 15.18 -3.72 -1.22
CA TYR A 263 15.84 -2.51 -1.70
C TYR A 263 16.78 -2.80 -2.87
N SER A 264 17.66 -3.80 -2.73
CA SER A 264 18.59 -4.18 -3.79
C SER A 264 17.89 -4.66 -5.06
N LYS A 265 16.77 -5.36 -4.92
CA LYS A 265 15.94 -5.81 -6.06
C LYS A 265 15.46 -4.65 -6.93
N TRP A 266 15.12 -3.50 -6.32
CA TRP A 266 14.46 -2.40 -7.03
C TRP A 266 15.37 -1.22 -7.36
N PHE A 267 16.42 -0.96 -6.58
CA PHE A 267 17.25 0.23 -6.70
C PHE A 267 18.72 -0.02 -7.11
N GLN A 268 19.19 -1.28 -7.06
CA GLN A 268 20.59 -1.62 -7.37
C GLN A 268 20.74 -2.43 -8.68
N LYS A 269 19.88 -2.20 -9.65
CA LYS A 269 19.95 -2.84 -10.98
C LYS A 269 20.92 -2.12 -11.90
#